data_696849c780c3ff7a055cd446ff6a5a8c
#
_entry.id   696849c780c3ff7a055cd446ff6a5a8c
#
_cell.length_a   1.000
_cell.length_b   1.000
_cell.length_c   1.000
_cell.angle_alpha   90.00
_cell.angle_beta   90.00
_cell.angle_gamma   90.00
#
_symmetry.space_group_name_H-M   'P 1'
#
loop_
_entity.id
_entity.type
_entity.pdbx_description
1 polymer ?
#
loop_
_entity_poly.entity_id
_entity_poly.type
_entity_poly.pdbx_seq_one_letter_code
_entity_poly.pdbx_strand_id
1 'polypeptide(L)'
;MIPIFRKIAYIVIGLIALLWLMNQLGIQITTLVTTLGIGGLAIALALQDTLKEFFAGMYIMADRPIKIGDYIELDSGQKGFVEDIGWRTTKIKMLGNNRIIIPNSKLSSSIITNYYAPTREMSVVVPVGVGYGSDLEKVEKITIDVAKKVLKKTDGAVENFEPFIRYKEFGDSNINFSVILRVKKYVNKYKLTHEFIKALKKRYDKEGIEIAWPIRKVYFAKKKVD
;
A
#
# COMPACT_ATOMS: atom_id res chain seq x y z
N MET A 1 12.14 17.07 27.22
CA MET A 1 12.43 15.64 27.55
C MET A 1 13.75 15.43 28.27
N ILE A 2 14.84 16.09 27.88
CA ILE A 2 16.20 15.96 28.52
C ILE A 2 16.21 16.08 30.05
N PRO A 3 15.46 17.01 30.71
CA PRO A 3 15.54 17.14 32.16
C PRO A 3 14.95 15.96 32.96
N ILE A 4 13.97 15.25 32.41
CA ILE A 4 13.38 14.07 33.07
C ILE A 4 14.34 12.89 33.05
N PHE A 5 14.92 12.59 31.88
CA PHE A 5 15.90 11.51 31.76
C PHE A 5 17.12 11.73 32.65
N ARG A 6 17.59 12.99 32.78
CA ARG A 6 18.69 13.35 33.67
C ARG A 6 18.34 13.09 35.13
N LYS A 7 17.12 13.44 35.57
CA LYS A 7 16.65 13.16 36.94
C LYS A 7 16.58 11.66 37.23
N ILE A 8 16.02 10.87 36.30
CA ILE A 8 15.97 9.41 36.43
C ILE A 8 17.38 8.82 36.50
N ALA A 9 18.30 9.26 35.66
CA ALA A 9 19.70 8.81 35.69
C ALA A 9 20.36 9.09 37.03
N TYR A 10 20.17 10.30 37.59
CA TYR A 10 20.71 10.63 38.92
C TYR A 10 20.12 9.78 40.04
N ILE A 11 18.81 9.47 40.00
CA ILE A 11 18.19 8.56 40.99
C ILE A 11 18.79 7.18 40.89
N VAL A 12 18.94 6.62 39.67
CA VAL A 12 19.51 5.28 39.45
C VAL A 12 20.97 5.23 39.91
N ILE A 13 21.78 6.23 39.53
CA ILE A 13 23.19 6.30 39.93
C ILE A 13 23.31 6.42 41.47
N GLY A 14 22.48 7.27 42.07
CA GLY A 14 22.48 7.44 43.54
C GLY A 14 22.06 6.15 44.26
N LEU A 15 21.10 5.40 43.74
CA LEU A 15 20.69 4.11 44.28
C LEU A 15 21.80 3.07 44.19
N ILE A 16 22.50 2.98 43.06
CA ILE A 16 23.63 2.08 42.86
C ILE A 16 24.78 2.44 43.83
N ALA A 17 25.09 3.74 43.95
CA ALA A 17 26.13 4.20 44.86
C ALA A 17 25.80 3.89 46.34
N LEU A 18 24.53 4.06 46.72
CA LEU A 18 24.06 3.74 48.07
C LEU A 18 24.19 2.23 48.36
N LEU A 19 23.75 1.37 47.44
CA LEU A 19 23.88 -0.08 47.59
C LEU A 19 25.33 -0.51 47.67
N TRP A 20 26.22 0.10 46.87
CA TRP A 20 27.64 -0.19 46.92
C TRP A 20 28.23 0.20 48.26
N LEU A 21 27.93 1.38 48.80
CA LEU A 21 28.37 1.85 50.12
C LEU A 21 27.88 0.94 51.24
N MET A 22 26.61 0.54 51.24
CA MET A 22 26.06 -0.38 52.24
C MET A 22 26.79 -1.72 52.22
N ASN A 23 27.11 -2.26 51.04
CA ASN A 23 27.90 -3.50 50.91
C ASN A 23 29.28 -3.37 51.50
N GLN A 24 29.95 -2.23 51.32
CA GLN A 24 31.30 -1.96 51.94
C GLN A 24 31.23 -1.87 53.46
N LEU A 25 30.13 -1.45 54.01
CA LEU A 25 29.88 -1.39 55.47
C LEU A 25 29.46 -2.76 56.07
N GLY A 26 29.47 -3.85 55.27
CA GLY A 26 29.08 -5.19 55.70
C GLY A 26 27.60 -5.43 55.90
N ILE A 27 26.76 -4.49 55.44
CA ILE A 27 25.29 -4.62 55.51
C ILE A 27 24.83 -5.60 54.43
N GLN A 28 24.01 -6.56 54.77
CA GLN A 28 23.47 -7.54 53.81
C GLN A 28 22.44 -6.82 52.87
N ILE A 29 22.84 -6.60 51.63
CA ILE A 29 22.00 -5.93 50.60
C ILE A 29 21.15 -6.86 49.78
N THR A 30 21.26 -8.21 49.97
CA THR A 30 20.60 -9.22 49.14
C THR A 30 19.06 -8.99 49.07
N THR A 31 18.40 -8.76 50.22
CA THR A 31 16.94 -8.50 50.23
C THR A 31 16.57 -7.21 49.49
N LEU A 32 17.38 -6.15 49.65
CA LEU A 32 17.14 -4.88 48.93
C LEU A 32 17.29 -5.04 47.43
N VAL A 33 18.35 -5.72 46.98
CA VAL A 33 18.58 -5.98 45.55
C VAL A 33 17.48 -6.85 44.97
N THR A 34 17.04 -7.88 45.72
CA THR A 34 15.88 -8.73 45.26
C THR A 34 14.60 -7.93 45.15
N THR A 35 14.28 -7.09 46.14
CA THR A 35 13.07 -6.23 46.09
C THR A 35 13.13 -5.22 44.95
N LEU A 36 14.28 -4.58 44.75
CA LEU A 36 14.53 -3.68 43.63
C LEU A 36 14.45 -4.40 42.28
N GLY A 37 14.90 -5.65 42.20
CA GLY A 37 14.79 -6.49 41.01
C GLY A 37 13.36 -6.79 40.64
N ILE A 38 12.51 -7.16 41.61
CA ILE A 38 11.06 -7.38 41.40
C ILE A 38 10.38 -6.09 41.00
N GLY A 39 10.67 -4.95 41.67
CA GLY A 39 10.16 -3.64 41.29
C GLY A 39 10.60 -3.21 39.89
N GLY A 40 11.85 -3.48 39.53
CA GLY A 40 12.37 -3.24 38.19
C GLY A 40 11.67 -4.06 37.11
N LEU A 41 11.37 -5.35 37.40
CA LEU A 41 10.59 -6.18 36.49
C LEU A 41 9.17 -5.64 36.28
N ALA A 42 8.51 -5.21 37.35
CA ALA A 42 7.18 -4.61 37.26
C ALA A 42 7.18 -3.34 36.39
N ILE A 43 8.19 -2.46 36.54
CA ILE A 43 8.37 -1.26 35.71
C ILE A 43 8.67 -1.67 34.25
N ALA A 44 9.51 -2.66 34.02
CA ALA A 44 9.85 -3.12 32.67
C ALA A 44 8.61 -3.67 31.94
N LEU A 45 7.76 -4.43 32.63
CA LEU A 45 6.49 -4.93 32.08
C LEU A 45 5.52 -3.76 31.78
N ALA A 46 5.44 -2.77 32.66
CA ALA A 46 4.61 -1.59 32.43
C ALA A 46 5.06 -0.72 31.25
N LEU A 47 6.36 -0.70 30.94
CA LEU A 47 6.94 0.06 29.81
C LEU A 47 7.11 -0.77 28.53
N GLN A 48 6.78 -2.05 28.55
CA GLN A 48 7.01 -2.99 27.45
C GLN A 48 6.46 -2.48 26.12
N ASP A 49 5.20 -2.03 26.10
CA ASP A 49 4.57 -1.53 24.86
C ASP A 49 5.23 -0.25 24.35
N THR A 50 5.62 0.65 25.26
CA THR A 50 6.32 1.89 24.89
C THR A 50 7.67 1.60 24.23
N LEU A 51 8.43 0.68 24.79
CA LEU A 51 9.72 0.24 24.25
C LEU A 51 9.54 -0.48 22.91
N LYS A 52 8.51 -1.32 22.78
CA LYS A 52 8.17 -2.00 21.53
C LYS A 52 7.90 -1.00 20.40
N GLU A 53 7.12 0.05 20.66
CA GLU A 53 6.85 1.10 19.67
C GLU A 53 8.11 1.88 19.29
N PHE A 54 8.94 2.20 20.27
CA PHE A 54 10.21 2.91 20.05
C PHE A 54 11.17 2.11 19.17
N PHE A 55 11.40 0.83 19.50
CA PHE A 55 12.28 -0.04 18.73
C PHE A 55 11.72 -0.30 17.32
N ALA A 56 10.41 -0.47 17.17
CA ALA A 56 9.79 -0.60 15.86
C ALA A 56 9.98 0.66 15.00
N GLY A 57 9.83 1.85 15.58
CA GLY A 57 10.09 3.11 14.89
C GLY A 57 11.54 3.26 14.46
N MET A 58 12.48 2.91 15.36
CA MET A 58 13.91 2.90 15.05
C MET A 58 14.25 1.93 13.92
N TYR A 59 13.66 0.72 13.92
CA TYR A 59 13.82 -0.28 12.87
C TYR A 59 13.33 0.22 11.52
N ILE A 60 12.11 0.81 11.47
CA ILE A 60 11.56 1.38 10.23
C ILE A 60 12.49 2.47 9.67
N MET A 61 13.06 3.33 10.53
CA MET A 61 13.96 4.40 10.11
C MET A 61 15.34 3.87 9.68
N ALA A 62 15.84 2.78 10.29
CA ALA A 62 17.13 2.19 9.96
C ALA A 62 17.09 1.39 8.65
N ASP A 63 16.15 0.44 8.53
CA ASP A 63 16.05 -0.46 7.37
C ASP A 63 15.33 0.18 6.18
N ARG A 64 14.55 1.22 6.45
CA ARG A 64 13.83 2.02 5.44
C ARG A 64 12.98 1.19 4.47
N PRO A 65 12.15 0.24 4.92
CA PRO A 65 11.21 -0.45 4.06
C PRO A 65 10.21 0.50 3.40
N ILE A 66 9.97 1.63 4.05
CA ILE A 66 9.18 2.77 3.57
C ILE A 66 9.92 4.08 3.85
N LYS A 67 9.65 5.10 3.03
CA LYS A 67 10.22 6.45 3.17
C LYS A 67 9.10 7.48 3.16
N ILE A 68 9.34 8.62 3.79
CA ILE A 68 8.42 9.77 3.68
C ILE A 68 8.22 10.12 2.21
N GLY A 69 6.96 10.25 1.80
CA GLY A 69 6.57 10.49 0.41
C GLY A 69 6.27 9.24 -0.40
N ASP A 70 6.54 8.03 0.09
CA ASP A 70 6.12 6.80 -0.57
C ASP A 70 4.61 6.61 -0.50
N TYR A 71 4.04 6.02 -1.55
CA TYR A 71 2.64 5.57 -1.54
C TYR A 71 2.61 4.09 -1.21
N ILE A 72 1.98 3.77 -0.10
CA ILE A 72 1.92 2.40 0.45
C ILE A 72 0.49 1.92 0.64
N GLU A 73 0.32 0.60 0.65
CA GLU A 73 -0.91 -0.10 1.02
C GLU A 73 -0.57 -1.20 2.01
N LEU A 74 -1.35 -1.27 3.09
CA LEU A 74 -1.24 -2.29 4.11
C LEU A 74 -2.17 -3.46 3.80
N ASP A 75 -1.88 -4.64 4.35
CA ASP A 75 -2.71 -5.84 4.28
C ASP A 75 -4.15 -5.62 4.77
N SER A 76 -4.34 -4.69 5.70
CA SER A 76 -5.64 -4.24 6.19
C SER A 76 -6.40 -3.31 5.22
N GLY A 77 -5.86 -3.05 4.01
CA GLY A 77 -6.48 -2.26 2.95
C GLY A 77 -6.31 -0.75 3.06
N GLN A 78 -5.72 -0.23 4.15
CA GLN A 78 -5.41 1.19 4.25
C GLN A 78 -4.28 1.56 3.31
N LYS A 79 -4.43 2.67 2.59
CA LYS A 79 -3.44 3.15 1.62
C LYS A 79 -3.33 4.67 1.57
N GLY A 80 -2.12 5.14 1.31
CA GLY A 80 -1.84 6.56 1.21
C GLY A 80 -0.36 6.88 1.16
N PHE A 81 -0.04 8.17 1.25
CA PHE A 81 1.32 8.67 1.31
C PHE A 81 1.85 8.63 2.74
N VAL A 82 3.04 8.11 2.93
CA VAL A 82 3.77 8.24 4.19
C VAL A 82 4.10 9.72 4.39
N GLU A 83 3.45 10.35 5.38
CA GLU A 83 3.61 11.79 5.68
C GLU A 83 4.71 12.03 6.70
N ASP A 84 4.77 11.16 7.72
CA ASP A 84 5.70 11.31 8.84
C ASP A 84 5.95 9.95 9.50
N ILE A 85 7.20 9.73 9.96
CA ILE A 85 7.60 8.54 10.71
C ILE A 85 8.15 9.04 12.05
N GLY A 86 7.30 9.00 13.07
CA GLY A 86 7.67 9.39 14.42
C GLY A 86 8.26 8.24 15.23
N TRP A 87 8.71 8.53 16.45
CA TRP A 87 9.30 7.52 17.35
C TRP A 87 8.30 6.43 17.78
N ARG A 88 7.00 6.73 17.83
CA ARG A 88 5.95 5.80 18.27
C ARG A 88 4.96 5.46 17.16
N THR A 89 4.67 6.39 16.26
CA THR A 89 3.62 6.25 15.25
C THR A 89 4.08 6.76 13.90
N THR A 90 3.60 6.12 12.84
CA THR A 90 3.72 6.59 11.46
C THR A 90 2.38 7.17 11.00
N LYS A 91 2.43 8.30 10.30
CA LYS A 91 1.26 9.00 9.75
C LYS A 91 1.19 8.77 8.26
N ILE A 92 0.02 8.33 7.78
CA ILE A 92 -0.27 8.08 6.37
C ILE A 92 -1.39 9.02 5.93
N LYS A 93 -1.15 9.84 4.90
CA LYS A 93 -2.13 10.73 4.29
C LYS A 93 -2.83 10.02 3.14
N MET A 94 -4.13 9.80 3.28
CA MET A 94 -4.99 9.24 2.25
C MET A 94 -5.29 10.24 1.12
N LEU A 95 -5.69 9.75 -0.05
CA LEU A 95 -6.09 10.60 -1.18
C LEU A 95 -7.30 11.48 -0.88
N GLY A 96 -8.20 11.04 0.01
CA GLY A 96 -9.35 11.81 0.48
C GLY A 96 -9.00 12.93 1.48
N ASN A 97 -7.71 13.26 1.66
CA ASN A 97 -7.19 14.23 2.62
C ASN A 97 -7.39 13.88 4.10
N ASN A 98 -7.69 12.62 4.39
CA ASN A 98 -7.76 12.06 5.75
C ASN A 98 -6.37 11.54 6.13
N ARG A 99 -6.14 11.39 7.45
CA ARG A 99 -4.89 10.85 7.97
C ARG A 99 -5.15 9.59 8.78
N ILE A 100 -4.33 8.58 8.55
CA ILE A 100 -4.27 7.38 9.38
C ILE A 100 -3.02 7.50 10.24
N ILE A 101 -3.16 7.20 11.53
CA ILE A 101 -2.05 7.17 12.49
C ILE A 101 -1.91 5.71 12.94
N ILE A 102 -0.75 5.11 12.66
CA ILE A 102 -0.50 3.70 12.91
C ILE A 102 0.64 3.57 13.92
N PRO A 103 0.48 2.78 15.00
CA PRO A 103 1.58 2.41 15.88
C PRO A 103 2.70 1.73 15.10
N ASN A 104 3.96 2.08 15.37
CA ASN A 104 5.09 1.56 14.62
C ASN A 104 5.24 0.04 14.75
N SER A 105 4.90 -0.52 15.91
CA SER A 105 4.93 -1.97 16.14
C SER A 105 3.94 -2.71 15.22
N LYS A 106 2.77 -2.13 15.00
CA LYS A 106 1.77 -2.69 14.09
C LYS A 106 2.23 -2.56 12.64
N LEU A 107 2.79 -1.41 12.27
CA LEU A 107 3.29 -1.17 10.92
C LEU A 107 4.45 -2.12 10.56
N SER A 108 5.41 -2.31 11.48
CA SER A 108 6.58 -3.18 11.26
C SER A 108 6.22 -4.67 11.17
N SER A 109 5.07 -5.08 11.70
CA SER A 109 4.57 -6.46 11.62
C SER A 109 3.57 -6.69 10.48
N SER A 110 3.12 -5.63 9.77
CA SER A 110 2.19 -5.73 8.66
C SER A 110 2.89 -6.06 7.34
N ILE A 111 2.16 -6.68 6.42
CA ILE A 111 2.60 -6.79 5.03
C ILE A 111 2.36 -5.43 4.36
N ILE A 112 3.42 -4.85 3.82
CA ILE A 112 3.39 -3.54 3.19
C ILE A 112 3.66 -3.68 1.70
N THR A 113 2.72 -3.23 0.86
CA THR A 113 2.96 -3.01 -0.56
C THR A 113 3.43 -1.58 -0.75
N ASN A 114 4.71 -1.38 -1.12
CA ASN A 114 5.26 -0.06 -1.44
C ASN A 114 5.23 0.15 -2.95
N TYR A 115 4.34 1.03 -3.42
CA TYR A 115 4.17 1.33 -4.85
C TYR A 115 5.26 2.22 -5.45
N TYR A 116 6.17 2.72 -4.60
CA TYR A 116 7.30 3.55 -5.04
C TYR A 116 8.65 2.85 -4.92
N ALA A 117 8.64 1.55 -4.56
CA ALA A 117 9.82 0.70 -4.53
C ALA A 117 9.63 -0.51 -5.47
N PRO A 118 10.68 -0.94 -6.19
CA PRO A 118 12.01 -0.34 -6.31
C PRO A 118 12.03 0.96 -7.13
N THR A 119 11.01 1.20 -7.96
CA THR A 119 10.82 2.42 -8.78
C THR A 119 9.40 2.96 -8.63
N ARG A 120 9.19 4.23 -8.94
CA ARG A 120 7.86 4.86 -8.86
C ARG A 120 6.96 4.51 -10.04
N GLU A 121 7.55 4.04 -11.14
CA GLU A 121 6.80 3.61 -12.30
C GLU A 121 6.07 2.30 -12.03
N MET A 122 4.82 2.24 -12.45
CA MET A 122 4.03 1.04 -12.28
C MET A 122 3.11 0.77 -13.47
N SER A 123 2.80 -0.49 -13.68
CA SER A 123 1.81 -0.91 -14.66
C SER A 123 0.39 -0.64 -14.16
N VAL A 124 -0.46 -0.19 -15.08
CA VAL A 124 -1.90 -0.02 -14.87
C VAL A 124 -2.61 -1.03 -15.76
N VAL A 125 -3.41 -1.88 -15.14
CA VAL A 125 -4.21 -2.88 -15.84
C VAL A 125 -5.62 -2.37 -15.96
N VAL A 126 -6.09 -2.19 -17.21
CA VAL A 126 -7.46 -1.77 -17.49
C VAL A 126 -8.22 -2.96 -18.09
N PRO A 127 -9.24 -3.49 -17.41
CA PRO A 127 -10.08 -4.55 -17.96
C PRO A 127 -10.98 -4.01 -19.05
N VAL A 128 -11.10 -4.75 -20.14
CA VAL A 128 -11.97 -4.45 -21.28
C VAL A 128 -12.64 -5.74 -21.75
N GLY A 129 -13.87 -5.64 -22.25
CA GLY A 129 -14.59 -6.76 -22.85
C GLY A 129 -15.16 -6.38 -24.21
N VAL A 130 -15.11 -7.31 -25.17
CA VAL A 130 -15.71 -7.14 -26.51
C VAL A 130 -16.64 -8.29 -26.82
N GLY A 131 -17.63 -8.05 -27.69
CA GLY A 131 -18.60 -9.06 -28.13
C GLY A 131 -17.92 -10.25 -28.82
N TYR A 132 -18.54 -11.43 -28.73
CA TYR A 132 -18.04 -12.68 -29.34
C TYR A 132 -17.88 -12.62 -30.87
N GLY A 133 -18.61 -11.72 -31.54
CA GLY A 133 -18.48 -11.51 -32.99
C GLY A 133 -17.32 -10.60 -33.38
N SER A 134 -16.53 -10.11 -32.45
CA SER A 134 -15.43 -9.20 -32.75
C SER A 134 -14.22 -9.94 -33.34
N ASP A 135 -13.59 -9.32 -34.34
CA ASP A 135 -12.28 -9.73 -34.82
C ASP A 135 -11.21 -9.34 -33.82
N LEU A 136 -10.62 -10.33 -33.15
CA LEU A 136 -9.70 -10.14 -32.04
C LEU A 136 -8.38 -9.49 -32.46
N GLU A 137 -7.89 -9.74 -33.67
CA GLU A 137 -6.66 -9.11 -34.19
C GLU A 137 -6.90 -7.63 -34.48
N LYS A 138 -8.06 -7.30 -35.05
CA LYS A 138 -8.48 -5.91 -35.25
C LYS A 138 -8.64 -5.19 -33.92
N VAL A 139 -9.27 -5.82 -32.92
CA VAL A 139 -9.45 -5.29 -31.56
C VAL A 139 -8.09 -4.99 -30.93
N GLU A 140 -7.16 -5.93 -30.98
CA GLU A 140 -5.81 -5.76 -30.43
C GLU A 140 -5.11 -4.56 -31.05
N LYS A 141 -5.03 -4.52 -32.38
CA LYS A 141 -4.36 -3.45 -33.14
C LYS A 141 -4.94 -2.06 -32.81
N ILE A 142 -6.27 -1.92 -32.78
CA ILE A 142 -6.94 -0.66 -32.50
C ILE A 142 -6.73 -0.26 -31.04
N THR A 143 -6.83 -1.20 -30.12
CA THR A 143 -6.63 -0.93 -28.68
C THR A 143 -5.22 -0.44 -28.39
N ILE A 144 -4.22 -1.07 -28.97
CA ILE A 144 -2.81 -0.66 -28.84
C ILE A 144 -2.57 0.72 -29.45
N ASP A 145 -3.16 1.02 -30.64
CA ASP A 145 -3.06 2.36 -31.25
C ASP A 145 -3.64 3.46 -30.34
N VAL A 146 -4.83 3.20 -29.76
CA VAL A 146 -5.43 4.13 -28.77
C VAL A 146 -4.56 4.27 -27.54
N ALA A 147 -4.04 3.16 -27.00
CA ALA A 147 -3.20 3.16 -25.81
C ALA A 147 -1.93 3.99 -26.03
N LYS A 148 -1.24 3.82 -27.16
CA LYS A 148 -0.05 4.62 -27.54
C LYS A 148 -0.35 6.11 -27.61
N LYS A 149 -1.49 6.49 -28.21
CA LYS A 149 -1.90 7.90 -28.31
C LYS A 149 -2.23 8.50 -26.94
N VAL A 150 -2.88 7.75 -26.08
CA VAL A 150 -3.24 8.20 -24.74
C VAL A 150 -2.01 8.32 -23.85
N LEU A 151 -1.06 7.37 -23.92
CA LEU A 151 0.20 7.46 -23.18
C LEU A 151 1.00 8.71 -23.55
N LYS A 152 1.07 9.06 -24.84
CA LYS A 152 1.77 10.28 -25.30
C LYS A 152 1.08 11.58 -24.87
N LYS A 153 -0.25 11.58 -24.72
CA LYS A 153 -1.05 12.78 -24.46
C LYS A 153 -1.31 13.03 -22.97
N THR A 154 -1.27 11.98 -22.15
CA THR A 154 -1.67 12.08 -20.75
C THR A 154 -0.46 12.38 -19.86
N ASP A 155 -0.50 13.52 -19.20
CA ASP A 155 0.52 13.84 -18.20
C ASP A 155 0.56 12.81 -17.07
N GLY A 156 1.79 12.39 -16.70
CA GLY A 156 2.03 11.34 -15.70
C GLY A 156 2.01 9.92 -16.27
N ALA A 157 1.74 9.73 -17.55
CA ALA A 157 1.97 8.46 -18.25
C ALA A 157 3.45 8.29 -18.64
N VAL A 158 3.88 7.06 -18.87
CA VAL A 158 5.21 6.73 -19.41
C VAL A 158 5.09 6.62 -20.93
N GLU A 159 5.50 7.67 -21.63
CA GLU A 159 5.27 7.84 -23.07
C GLU A 159 5.92 6.76 -23.94
N ASN A 160 7.12 6.31 -23.54
CA ASN A 160 7.91 5.32 -24.27
C ASN A 160 7.57 3.85 -23.93
N PHE A 161 6.57 3.65 -23.09
CA PHE A 161 6.10 2.30 -22.77
C PHE A 161 5.33 1.73 -23.96
N GLU A 162 5.67 0.53 -24.38
CA GLU A 162 4.93 -0.21 -25.40
C GLU A 162 3.72 -0.91 -24.75
N PRO A 163 2.49 -0.37 -24.92
CA PRO A 163 1.30 -0.99 -24.35
C PRO A 163 0.97 -2.27 -25.09
N PHE A 164 0.42 -3.22 -24.37
CA PHE A 164 -0.01 -4.50 -24.93
C PHE A 164 -1.32 -4.94 -24.26
N ILE A 165 -1.98 -5.92 -24.90
CA ILE A 165 -3.18 -6.54 -24.34
C ILE A 165 -2.93 -8.02 -24.04
N ARG A 166 -3.77 -8.61 -23.19
CA ARG A 166 -3.82 -10.05 -22.94
C ARG A 166 -5.26 -10.49 -22.80
N TYR A 167 -5.72 -11.33 -23.69
CA TYR A 167 -7.00 -12.02 -23.55
C TYR A 167 -6.91 -12.95 -22.34
N LYS A 168 -7.97 -12.99 -21.50
CA LYS A 168 -7.98 -13.72 -20.24
C LYS A 168 -8.93 -14.90 -20.25
N GLU A 169 -10.16 -14.65 -20.69
CA GLU A 169 -11.22 -15.63 -20.59
C GLU A 169 -12.38 -15.31 -21.52
N PHE A 170 -13.19 -16.32 -21.82
CA PHE A 170 -14.51 -16.19 -22.39
C PHE A 170 -15.50 -15.97 -21.25
N GLY A 171 -16.03 -14.75 -21.13
CA GLY A 171 -17.04 -14.38 -20.12
C GLY A 171 -18.46 -14.73 -20.59
N ASP A 172 -19.46 -14.45 -19.75
CA ASP A 172 -20.86 -14.81 -20.02
C ASP A 172 -21.41 -14.21 -21.32
N SER A 173 -20.98 -13.02 -21.70
CA SER A 173 -21.46 -12.34 -22.91
C SER A 173 -20.35 -11.63 -23.70
N ASN A 174 -19.10 -11.82 -23.33
CA ASN A 174 -17.97 -11.10 -23.90
C ASN A 174 -16.67 -11.93 -23.83
N ILE A 175 -15.68 -11.47 -24.60
CA ILE A 175 -14.28 -11.94 -24.47
C ILE A 175 -13.54 -10.88 -23.66
N ASN A 176 -13.10 -11.27 -22.48
CA ASN A 176 -12.39 -10.40 -21.53
C ASN A 176 -10.90 -10.35 -21.83
N PHE A 177 -10.36 -9.15 -21.79
CA PHE A 177 -8.92 -8.94 -21.88
C PHE A 177 -8.47 -7.77 -20.99
N SER A 178 -7.17 -7.70 -20.76
CA SER A 178 -6.53 -6.62 -20.02
C SER A 178 -5.66 -5.80 -20.94
N VAL A 179 -5.76 -4.49 -20.82
CA VAL A 179 -4.84 -3.53 -21.43
C VAL A 179 -3.82 -3.10 -20.40
N ILE A 180 -2.55 -3.27 -20.71
CA ILE A 180 -1.45 -2.93 -19.81
C ILE A 180 -0.85 -1.60 -20.27
N LEU A 181 -0.98 -0.60 -19.41
CA LEU A 181 -0.42 0.74 -19.55
C LEU A 181 0.63 0.97 -18.46
N ARG A 182 1.34 2.11 -18.47
CA ARG A 182 2.33 2.45 -17.44
C ARG A 182 2.25 3.92 -17.05
N VAL A 183 2.41 4.17 -15.75
CA VAL A 183 2.40 5.51 -15.15
C VAL A 183 3.68 5.78 -14.36
N LYS A 184 4.08 7.06 -14.29
CA LYS A 184 5.25 7.53 -13.54
C LYS A 184 5.04 7.48 -12.02
N LYS A 185 3.78 7.55 -11.53
CA LYS A 185 3.41 7.52 -10.11
C LYS A 185 2.04 6.87 -9.94
N TYR A 186 1.80 6.25 -8.80
CA TYR A 186 0.55 5.57 -8.47
C TYR A 186 -0.70 6.41 -8.74
N VAL A 187 -0.73 7.66 -8.30
CA VAL A 187 -1.91 8.53 -8.43
C VAL A 187 -2.27 8.86 -9.88
N ASN A 188 -1.31 8.77 -10.80
CA ASN A 188 -1.52 9.06 -12.21
C ASN A 188 -2.39 7.99 -12.90
N LYS A 189 -2.53 6.81 -12.28
CA LYS A 189 -3.37 5.72 -12.82
C LYS A 189 -4.82 6.14 -13.02
N TYR A 190 -5.36 6.95 -12.12
CA TYR A 190 -6.77 7.38 -12.19
C TYR A 190 -7.02 8.24 -13.43
N LYS A 191 -6.16 9.23 -13.68
CA LYS A 191 -6.23 10.09 -14.86
C LYS A 191 -6.00 9.30 -16.15
N LEU A 192 -4.97 8.44 -16.17
CA LEU A 192 -4.66 7.63 -17.35
C LEU A 192 -5.80 6.68 -17.70
N THR A 193 -6.34 5.97 -16.71
CA THR A 193 -7.48 5.05 -16.91
C THR A 193 -8.72 5.80 -17.45
N HIS A 194 -9.01 6.98 -16.88
CA HIS A 194 -10.14 7.81 -17.31
C HIS A 194 -9.99 8.23 -18.80
N GLU A 195 -8.86 8.78 -19.17
CA GLU A 195 -8.62 9.23 -20.55
C GLU A 195 -8.56 8.05 -21.53
N PHE A 196 -8.01 6.92 -21.10
CA PHE A 196 -7.97 5.72 -21.92
C PHE A 196 -9.38 5.17 -22.22
N ILE A 197 -10.23 5.03 -21.19
CA ILE A 197 -11.59 4.54 -21.38
C ILE A 197 -12.39 5.43 -22.35
N LYS A 198 -12.29 6.76 -22.19
CA LYS A 198 -12.96 7.72 -23.10
C LYS A 198 -12.46 7.60 -24.53
N ALA A 199 -11.15 7.53 -24.72
CA ALA A 199 -10.56 7.44 -26.05
C ALA A 199 -10.88 6.10 -26.70
N LEU A 200 -10.84 5.00 -25.93
CA LEU A 200 -11.15 3.66 -26.41
C LEU A 200 -12.61 3.55 -26.86
N LYS A 201 -13.55 4.01 -26.01
CA LYS A 201 -14.98 4.01 -26.35
C LYS A 201 -15.24 4.75 -27.65
N LYS A 202 -14.72 5.98 -27.77
CA LYS A 202 -14.88 6.80 -28.99
C LYS A 202 -14.32 6.11 -30.24
N ARG A 203 -13.17 5.40 -30.10
CA ARG A 203 -12.57 4.69 -31.23
C ARG A 203 -13.34 3.44 -31.57
N TYR A 204 -13.81 2.66 -30.61
CA TYR A 204 -14.57 1.46 -30.82
C TYR A 204 -15.89 1.74 -31.54
N ASP A 205 -16.60 2.80 -31.13
CA ASP A 205 -17.84 3.25 -31.82
C ASP A 205 -17.59 3.56 -33.29
N LYS A 206 -16.45 4.22 -33.59
CA LYS A 206 -16.09 4.56 -34.99
C LYS A 206 -15.74 3.34 -35.83
N GLU A 207 -15.14 2.32 -35.20
CA GLU A 207 -14.67 1.10 -35.88
C GLU A 207 -15.72 -0.03 -35.91
N GLY A 208 -16.89 0.18 -35.31
CA GLY A 208 -17.94 -0.82 -35.19
C GLY A 208 -17.56 -1.99 -34.25
N ILE A 209 -16.67 -1.77 -33.29
CA ILE A 209 -16.33 -2.76 -32.27
C ILE A 209 -17.32 -2.64 -31.13
N GLU A 210 -18.07 -3.71 -30.88
CA GLU A 210 -19.09 -3.76 -29.84
C GLU A 210 -18.47 -4.02 -28.47
N ILE A 211 -18.73 -3.11 -27.51
CA ILE A 211 -18.53 -3.36 -26.09
C ILE A 211 -19.75 -4.12 -25.60
N ALA A 212 -19.58 -5.40 -25.30
CA ALA A 212 -20.70 -6.30 -25.07
C ALA A 212 -21.61 -5.86 -23.90
N TRP A 213 -22.90 -5.95 -24.15
CA TRP A 213 -23.96 -5.88 -23.15
C TRP A 213 -24.24 -7.27 -22.59
N PRO A 214 -24.89 -7.41 -21.44
CA PRO A 214 -25.44 -8.71 -21.03
C PRO A 214 -26.42 -9.21 -22.09
N ILE A 215 -26.08 -10.33 -22.77
CA ILE A 215 -26.88 -10.91 -23.84
C ILE A 215 -27.60 -12.15 -23.33
N ARG A 216 -28.90 -12.30 -23.70
CA ARG A 216 -29.66 -13.53 -23.51
C ARG A 216 -30.21 -14.00 -24.83
N LYS A 217 -29.94 -15.25 -25.21
CA LYS A 217 -30.54 -15.86 -26.39
C LYS A 217 -31.85 -16.52 -26.00
N VAL A 218 -32.96 -15.99 -26.51
CA VAL A 218 -34.30 -16.50 -26.23
C VAL A 218 -34.77 -17.33 -27.43
N TYR A 219 -35.14 -18.59 -27.16
CA TYR A 219 -35.71 -19.48 -28.16
C TYR A 219 -37.24 -19.49 -27.96
N PHE A 220 -38.00 -19.10 -29.00
CA PHE A 220 -39.45 -19.24 -29.02
C PHE A 220 -39.81 -20.60 -29.60
N ALA A 221 -40.55 -21.42 -28.83
CA ALA A 221 -41.09 -22.65 -29.34
C ALA A 221 -42.16 -22.31 -30.43
N LYS A 222 -42.02 -22.88 -31.64
CA LYS A 222 -43.08 -22.79 -32.64
C LYS A 222 -44.31 -23.53 -32.07
N LYS A 223 -45.45 -22.83 -31.91
CA LYS A 223 -46.73 -23.45 -31.62
C LYS A 223 -47.06 -24.38 -32.78
N LYS A 224 -47.15 -25.70 -32.56
CA LYS A 224 -47.81 -26.59 -33.54
C LYS A 224 -49.25 -26.12 -33.63
N VAL A 225 -49.66 -25.63 -34.77
CA VAL A 225 -51.09 -25.42 -35.13
C VAL A 225 -51.51 -26.81 -35.62
N ASP A 226 -52.32 -27.52 -34.81
CA ASP A 226 -53.03 -28.74 -35.17
C ASP A 226 -54.13 -28.39 -36.16
#